data_960f41aac655ae3e90327530828dd981
#
_entry.id   960f41aac655ae3e90327530828dd981
#
_cell.length_a   1.000
_cell.length_b   1.000
_cell.length_c   1.000
_cell.angle_alpha   90.00
_cell.angle_beta   90.00
_cell.angle_gamma   90.00
#
_symmetry.space_group_name_H-M   'P 1'
#
loop_
_entity.id
_entity.type
_entity.pdbx_description
1 polymer ?
#
loop_
_entity_poly.entity_id
_entity_poly.type
_entity_poly.pdbx_seq_one_letter_code
_entity_poly.pdbx_strand_id
1 'polypeptide(L)'
;HTTLYSRVLRFFGVGESQLVTILKDLIVNQTDPTIAPYAKVGEVTLRLSTKASSQEEADRKLDVLEEQIRSTKTLDGKSLSDLIYGYGESNSLAYEVFYLLKKYGKTITAAESLTAGLFQASVADFSGASQVFKGGFVTYSIEEKAKMLDIPLSKLEEHGVVSHFTAEKMAEGARAKTDSDYGIALTGVAGPDTLEGHQVGTVFIGIADRNQVRSIKVVIGERSRSDVRYISTLYAFNLVRQALLQEDNSI
;
A
#
# COMPACT_ATOMS: atom_id res chain seq x y z
N HIS A 1 -33.68 -7.68 23.16
CA HIS A 1 -32.73 -6.55 23.02
C HIS A 1 -31.86 -6.72 21.79
N THR A 2 -31.75 -5.65 20.97
CA THR A 2 -30.85 -5.62 19.81
C THR A 2 -29.67 -4.70 20.11
N THR A 3 -28.51 -5.07 19.57
CA THR A 3 -27.27 -4.31 19.66
C THR A 3 -26.82 -3.92 18.25
N LEU A 4 -26.15 -2.79 18.16
CA LEU A 4 -25.55 -2.34 16.89
C LEU A 4 -24.21 -3.06 16.70
N TYR A 5 -24.06 -3.69 15.54
CA TYR A 5 -22.83 -4.34 15.11
C TYR A 5 -22.33 -3.65 13.84
N SER A 6 -21.02 -3.50 13.74
CA SER A 6 -20.40 -2.88 12.57
C SER A 6 -19.24 -3.73 12.05
N ARG A 7 -19.02 -3.62 10.75
CA ARG A 7 -17.87 -4.20 10.06
C ARG A 7 -17.28 -3.12 9.16
N VAL A 8 -15.97 -2.90 9.26
CA VAL A 8 -15.28 -1.90 8.44
C VAL A 8 -14.47 -2.64 7.38
N LEU A 9 -14.77 -2.36 6.10
CA LEU A 9 -14.01 -2.86 4.95
C LEU A 9 -13.02 -1.78 4.55
N ARG A 10 -11.76 -2.16 4.35
CA ARG A 10 -10.69 -1.22 3.98
C ARG A 10 -10.30 -1.41 2.52
N PHE A 11 -10.35 -0.29 1.77
CA PHE A 11 -10.07 -0.28 0.34
C PHE A 11 -8.80 0.52 0.04
N PHE A 12 -7.99 0.00 -0.88
CA PHE A 12 -6.89 0.75 -1.46
C PHE A 12 -6.98 0.66 -2.98
N GLY A 13 -6.66 1.76 -3.68
CA GLY A 13 -6.68 1.80 -5.14
C GLY A 13 -7.98 2.30 -5.74
N VAL A 14 -8.86 2.87 -4.92
CA VAL A 14 -10.11 3.49 -5.37
C VAL A 14 -10.39 4.71 -4.50
N GLY A 15 -10.89 5.79 -5.11
CA GLY A 15 -11.29 6.99 -4.37
C GLY A 15 -12.71 6.88 -3.83
N GLU A 16 -13.05 7.72 -2.85
CA GLU A 16 -14.39 7.71 -2.23
C GLU A 16 -15.50 7.96 -3.26
N SER A 17 -15.36 9.00 -4.06
CA SER A 17 -16.34 9.37 -5.09
C SER A 17 -16.55 8.24 -6.09
N GLN A 18 -15.47 7.60 -6.52
CA GLN A 18 -15.51 6.48 -7.45
C GLN A 18 -16.21 5.27 -6.82
N LEU A 19 -15.88 4.97 -5.57
CA LEU A 19 -16.47 3.85 -4.84
C LEU A 19 -17.98 4.04 -4.64
N VAL A 20 -18.41 5.24 -4.26
CA VAL A 20 -19.84 5.59 -4.12
C VAL A 20 -20.58 5.42 -5.46
N THR A 21 -19.97 5.84 -6.56
CA THR A 21 -20.55 5.68 -7.89
C THR A 21 -20.71 4.20 -8.26
N ILE A 22 -19.68 3.39 -8.02
CA ILE A 22 -19.69 1.94 -8.29
C ILE A 22 -20.78 1.25 -7.47
N LEU A 23 -20.96 1.64 -6.21
CA LEU A 23 -21.91 1.03 -5.28
C LEU A 23 -23.25 1.77 -5.21
N LYS A 24 -23.55 2.65 -6.16
CA LYS A 24 -24.70 3.52 -6.16
C LYS A 24 -26.00 2.78 -5.83
N ASP A 25 -26.26 1.66 -6.51
CA ASP A 25 -27.51 0.92 -6.33
C ASP A 25 -27.64 0.34 -4.91
N LEU A 26 -26.54 -0.19 -4.36
CA LEU A 26 -26.54 -0.69 -2.99
C LEU A 26 -26.73 0.42 -1.96
N ILE A 27 -26.13 1.59 -2.21
CA ILE A 27 -26.24 2.73 -1.29
C ILE A 27 -27.63 3.35 -1.32
N VAL A 28 -28.18 3.57 -2.53
CA VAL A 28 -29.51 4.18 -2.70
C VAL A 28 -30.61 3.29 -2.12
N ASN A 29 -30.50 1.99 -2.31
CA ASN A 29 -31.52 1.02 -1.89
C ASN A 29 -31.25 0.40 -0.52
N GLN A 30 -30.25 0.92 0.22
CA GLN A 30 -29.89 0.34 1.52
C GLN A 30 -31.04 0.46 2.54
N THR A 31 -31.18 -0.59 3.32
CA THR A 31 -32.11 -0.62 4.45
C THR A 31 -31.39 -1.13 5.69
N ASP A 32 -31.09 -2.42 5.75
CA ASP A 32 -30.37 -3.07 6.84
C ASP A 32 -29.64 -4.30 6.29
N PRO A 33 -28.30 -4.37 6.36
CA PRO A 33 -27.37 -3.39 6.96
C PRO A 33 -27.23 -2.10 6.16
N THR A 34 -26.78 -1.04 6.83
CA THR A 34 -26.48 0.25 6.19
C THR A 34 -25.02 0.30 5.73
N ILE A 35 -24.73 1.18 4.78
CA ILE A 35 -23.38 1.42 4.23
C ILE A 35 -23.02 2.88 4.43
N ALA A 36 -21.86 3.16 4.99
CA ALA A 36 -21.34 4.52 5.14
C ALA A 36 -19.88 4.58 4.69
N PRO A 37 -19.56 5.35 3.63
CA PRO A 37 -18.18 5.53 3.18
C PRO A 37 -17.47 6.61 4.00
N TYR A 38 -16.18 6.41 4.23
CA TYR A 38 -15.31 7.39 4.91
C TYR A 38 -14.01 7.51 4.13
N ALA A 39 -13.70 8.74 3.68
CA ALA A 39 -12.43 9.03 3.04
C ALA A 39 -11.33 9.17 4.09
N LYS A 40 -10.17 8.60 3.79
CA LYS A 40 -8.93 8.78 4.53
C LYS A 40 -7.86 9.23 3.55
N VAL A 41 -6.72 9.69 4.04
CA VAL A 41 -5.62 10.06 3.14
C VAL A 41 -5.14 8.81 2.41
N GLY A 42 -5.35 8.79 1.08
CA GLY A 42 -4.89 7.72 0.21
C GLY A 42 -5.70 6.42 0.24
N GLU A 43 -6.77 6.32 1.03
CA GLU A 43 -7.60 5.12 1.09
C GLU A 43 -9.04 5.45 1.45
N VAL A 44 -9.93 4.47 1.36
CA VAL A 44 -11.35 4.60 1.68
C VAL A 44 -11.77 3.42 2.55
N THR A 45 -12.66 3.68 3.51
CA THR A 45 -13.29 2.61 4.27
C THR A 45 -14.79 2.65 4.06
N LEU A 46 -15.44 1.48 4.16
CA LEU A 46 -16.89 1.35 4.24
C LEU A 46 -17.24 0.77 5.59
N ARG A 47 -18.12 1.44 6.31
CA ARG A 47 -18.69 0.90 7.54
C ARG A 47 -20.06 0.30 7.24
N LEU A 48 -20.19 -1.01 7.47
CA LEU A 48 -21.43 -1.73 7.35
C LEU A 48 -22.00 -1.87 8.76
N SER A 49 -23.27 -1.49 8.98
CA SER A 49 -23.86 -1.50 10.33
C SER A 49 -25.22 -2.16 10.31
N THR A 50 -25.49 -2.98 11.31
CA THR A 50 -26.76 -3.67 11.47
C THR A 50 -27.11 -3.82 12.95
N LYS A 51 -28.40 -3.84 13.26
CA LYS A 51 -28.89 -4.20 14.60
C LYS A 51 -29.27 -5.68 14.59
N ALA A 52 -28.82 -6.41 15.59
CA ALA A 52 -29.08 -7.83 15.71
C ALA A 52 -29.15 -8.24 17.18
N SER A 53 -29.73 -9.39 17.43
CA SER A 53 -29.85 -9.95 18.80
C SER A 53 -28.60 -10.72 19.21
N SER A 54 -27.73 -11.06 18.24
CA SER A 54 -26.49 -11.80 18.50
C SER A 54 -25.43 -11.48 17.43
N GLN A 55 -24.18 -11.78 17.75
CA GLN A 55 -23.08 -11.67 16.81
C GLN A 55 -23.30 -12.56 15.57
N GLU A 56 -23.83 -13.76 15.78
CA GLU A 56 -24.08 -14.71 14.71
C GLU A 56 -25.13 -14.17 13.71
N GLU A 57 -26.19 -13.58 14.23
CA GLU A 57 -27.22 -12.95 13.39
C GLU A 57 -26.63 -11.77 12.63
N ALA A 58 -25.86 -10.93 13.31
CA ALA A 58 -25.18 -9.79 12.69
C ALA A 58 -24.25 -10.23 11.56
N ASP A 59 -23.43 -11.25 11.82
CA ASP A 59 -22.48 -11.77 10.85
C ASP A 59 -23.16 -12.29 9.59
N ARG A 60 -24.28 -13.01 9.73
CA ARG A 60 -25.05 -13.48 8.58
C ARG A 60 -25.52 -12.33 7.71
N LYS A 61 -26.05 -11.26 8.31
CA LYS A 61 -26.54 -10.08 7.58
C LYS A 61 -25.40 -9.33 6.92
N LEU A 62 -24.30 -9.13 7.66
CA LEU A 62 -23.13 -8.42 7.15
C LEU A 62 -22.42 -9.20 6.03
N ASP A 63 -22.38 -10.53 6.14
CA ASP A 63 -21.76 -11.40 5.10
C ASP A 63 -22.50 -11.27 3.76
N VAL A 64 -23.83 -11.21 3.78
CA VAL A 64 -24.62 -11.04 2.55
C VAL A 64 -24.30 -9.72 1.87
N LEU A 65 -24.25 -8.63 2.63
CA LEU A 65 -23.93 -7.31 2.07
C LEU A 65 -22.49 -7.25 1.59
N GLU A 66 -21.55 -7.79 2.36
CA GLU A 66 -20.13 -7.82 1.97
C GLU A 66 -19.94 -8.57 0.65
N GLU A 67 -20.61 -9.71 0.46
CA GLU A 67 -20.53 -10.48 -0.78
C GLU A 67 -21.07 -9.68 -1.97
N GLN A 68 -22.16 -8.95 -1.78
CA GLN A 68 -22.70 -8.07 -2.82
C GLN A 68 -21.69 -6.97 -3.19
N ILE A 69 -21.01 -6.41 -2.21
CA ILE A 69 -19.97 -5.40 -2.43
C ILE A 69 -18.79 -6.02 -3.17
N ARG A 70 -18.30 -7.16 -2.70
CA ARG A 70 -17.11 -7.83 -3.28
C ARG A 70 -17.32 -8.25 -4.73
N SER A 71 -18.52 -8.67 -5.08
CA SER A 71 -18.82 -9.14 -6.44
C SER A 71 -19.17 -8.00 -7.40
N THR A 72 -19.30 -6.77 -6.92
CA THR A 72 -19.55 -5.62 -7.79
C THR A 72 -18.29 -5.30 -8.58
N LYS A 73 -18.46 -5.01 -9.87
CA LYS A 73 -17.33 -4.74 -10.77
C LYS A 73 -17.04 -3.24 -10.86
N THR A 74 -15.76 -2.93 -10.97
CA THR A 74 -15.29 -1.59 -11.33
C THR A 74 -15.54 -1.34 -12.83
N LEU A 75 -15.34 -0.09 -13.27
CA LEU A 75 -15.54 0.26 -14.69
C LEU A 75 -14.62 -0.52 -15.64
N ASP A 76 -13.42 -0.89 -15.17
CA ASP A 76 -12.45 -1.68 -15.92
C ASP A 76 -12.62 -3.19 -15.74
N GLY A 77 -13.75 -3.62 -15.13
CA GLY A 77 -14.12 -5.02 -15.00
C GLY A 77 -13.49 -5.79 -13.85
N LYS A 78 -12.72 -5.14 -12.99
CA LYS A 78 -12.17 -5.78 -11.78
C LYS A 78 -13.25 -5.91 -10.72
N SER A 79 -13.14 -6.94 -9.89
CA SER A 79 -14.01 -7.07 -8.72
C SER A 79 -13.54 -6.12 -7.61
N LEU A 80 -14.46 -5.50 -6.91
CA LEU A 80 -14.12 -4.70 -5.74
C LEU A 80 -13.41 -5.53 -4.67
N SER A 81 -13.63 -6.84 -4.66
CA SER A 81 -12.90 -7.76 -3.78
C SER A 81 -11.39 -7.60 -3.88
N ASP A 82 -10.87 -7.34 -5.09
CA ASP A 82 -9.43 -7.18 -5.34
C ASP A 82 -8.86 -5.91 -4.71
N LEU A 83 -9.73 -4.95 -4.37
CA LEU A 83 -9.34 -3.66 -3.78
C LEU A 83 -9.51 -3.63 -2.25
N ILE A 84 -10.12 -4.65 -1.67
CA ILE A 84 -10.29 -4.77 -0.21
C ILE A 84 -9.05 -5.46 0.35
N TYR A 85 -8.32 -4.76 1.22
CA TYR A 85 -7.08 -5.32 1.76
C TYR A 85 -7.22 -5.84 3.20
N GLY A 86 -8.33 -5.54 3.87
CA GLY A 86 -8.51 -5.98 5.24
C GLY A 86 -9.75 -5.38 5.90
N TYR A 87 -9.84 -5.58 7.19
CA TYR A 87 -10.97 -5.18 8.02
C TYR A 87 -10.50 -4.38 9.23
N GLY A 88 -11.40 -3.53 9.73
CA GLY A 88 -11.21 -2.88 11.01
C GLY A 88 -10.82 -1.42 10.92
N GLU A 89 -11.27 -0.64 11.93
CA GLU A 89 -11.02 0.79 11.98
C GLU A 89 -9.55 1.12 12.22
N SER A 90 -8.87 0.32 13.04
CA SER A 90 -7.47 0.56 13.42
C SER A 90 -6.46 -0.18 12.55
N ASN A 91 -6.91 -0.92 11.55
CA ASN A 91 -6.04 -1.67 10.65
C ASN A 91 -5.36 -0.73 9.63
N SER A 92 -4.31 -1.23 8.97
CA SER A 92 -3.57 -0.47 7.96
C SER A 92 -2.86 -1.43 6.99
N LEU A 93 -2.47 -0.92 5.82
CA LEU A 93 -1.64 -1.68 4.88
C LEU A 93 -0.31 -2.08 5.52
N ALA A 94 0.29 -1.18 6.30
CA ALA A 94 1.54 -1.48 7.00
C ALA A 94 1.38 -2.67 7.96
N TYR A 95 0.26 -2.72 8.71
CA TYR A 95 -0.01 -3.84 9.61
C TYR A 95 -0.22 -5.15 8.85
N GLU A 96 -0.97 -5.11 7.75
CA GLU A 96 -1.20 -6.30 6.92
C GLU A 96 0.10 -6.87 6.37
N VAL A 97 1.01 -6.01 5.94
CA VAL A 97 2.34 -6.42 5.45
C VAL A 97 3.16 -7.01 6.60
N PHE A 98 3.18 -6.33 7.75
CA PHE A 98 3.88 -6.83 8.94
C PHE A 98 3.39 -8.22 9.33
N TYR A 99 2.07 -8.41 9.38
CA TYR A 99 1.45 -9.70 9.70
C TYR A 99 1.87 -10.80 8.72
N LEU A 100 1.84 -10.51 7.41
CA LEU A 100 2.23 -11.47 6.38
C LEU A 100 3.71 -11.81 6.43
N LEU A 101 4.57 -10.82 6.66
CA LEU A 101 6.01 -11.06 6.81
C LEU A 101 6.29 -12.00 7.98
N LYS A 102 5.64 -11.78 9.12
CA LYS A 102 5.76 -12.67 10.28
C LYS A 102 5.25 -14.07 9.97
N LYS A 103 4.07 -14.15 9.36
CA LYS A 103 3.43 -15.42 9.03
C LYS A 103 4.30 -16.30 8.13
N TYR A 104 4.97 -15.70 7.16
CA TYR A 104 5.80 -16.44 6.19
C TYR A 104 7.28 -16.48 6.56
N GLY A 105 7.66 -15.89 7.68
CA GLY A 105 9.05 -15.85 8.13
C GLY A 105 9.97 -15.08 7.18
N LYS A 106 9.49 -13.98 6.62
CA LYS A 106 10.21 -13.15 5.64
C LYS A 106 10.69 -11.85 6.26
N THR A 107 11.79 -11.33 5.72
CA THR A 107 12.36 -10.04 6.15
C THR A 107 12.28 -9.02 5.02
N ILE A 108 12.23 -7.74 5.40
CA ILE A 108 12.08 -6.62 4.49
C ILE A 108 13.11 -5.54 4.80
N THR A 109 13.55 -4.84 3.79
CA THR A 109 14.35 -3.63 3.89
C THR A 109 13.83 -2.59 2.90
N ALA A 110 14.35 -1.39 2.98
CA ALA A 110 13.99 -0.35 2.01
C ALA A 110 15.15 0.61 1.77
N ALA A 111 15.12 1.23 0.59
CA ALA A 111 15.92 2.40 0.26
C ALA A 111 14.94 3.52 -0.07
N GLU A 112 14.91 4.54 0.76
CA GLU A 112 13.92 5.61 0.66
C GLU A 112 14.56 6.92 0.24
N SER A 113 14.01 7.53 -0.80
CA SER A 113 14.39 8.88 -1.22
C SER A 113 13.35 9.89 -0.70
N LEU A 114 12.29 10.18 -1.45
CA LEU A 114 11.32 11.20 -1.06
C LEU A 114 10.64 10.91 0.29
N THR A 115 10.51 9.68 0.68
CA THR A 115 9.83 9.29 1.92
C THR A 115 10.74 9.36 3.15
N ALA A 116 12.03 9.41 2.96
CA ALA A 116 13.06 9.70 3.98
C ALA A 116 12.91 8.88 5.26
N GLY A 117 12.57 7.59 5.15
CA GLY A 117 12.44 6.68 6.29
C GLY A 117 11.02 6.41 6.73
N LEU A 118 10.03 7.08 6.15
CA LEU A 118 8.62 6.96 6.56
C LEU A 118 8.09 5.52 6.39
N PHE A 119 8.46 4.84 5.29
CA PHE A 119 8.09 3.44 5.06
C PHE A 119 8.65 2.55 6.16
N GLN A 120 9.94 2.66 6.44
CA GLN A 120 10.62 1.87 7.47
C GLN A 120 10.08 2.17 8.87
N ALA A 121 9.85 3.45 9.18
CA ALA A 121 9.26 3.86 10.45
C ALA A 121 7.88 3.22 10.68
N SER A 122 7.07 3.11 9.63
CA SER A 122 5.75 2.50 9.72
C SER A 122 5.82 1.00 10.07
N VAL A 123 6.82 0.29 9.55
CA VAL A 123 7.05 -1.12 9.92
C VAL A 123 7.44 -1.23 11.39
N ALA A 124 8.26 -0.30 11.86
CA ALA A 124 8.76 -0.30 13.24
C ALA A 124 7.70 0.01 14.30
N ASP A 125 6.52 0.49 13.90
CA ASP A 125 5.41 0.80 14.83
C ASP A 125 4.83 -0.44 15.50
N PHE A 126 5.09 -1.63 14.96
CA PHE A 126 4.47 -2.87 15.45
C PHE A 126 5.42 -3.64 16.35
N SER A 127 4.89 -4.15 17.47
CA SER A 127 5.65 -5.01 18.38
C SER A 127 6.14 -6.25 17.65
N GLY A 128 7.42 -6.56 17.78
CA GLY A 128 8.04 -7.68 17.08
C GLY A 128 8.61 -7.32 15.72
N ALA A 129 8.68 -6.03 15.38
CA ALA A 129 9.21 -5.55 14.10
C ALA A 129 10.64 -6.06 13.81
N SER A 130 11.45 -6.27 14.86
CA SER A 130 12.83 -6.77 14.71
C SER A 130 12.91 -8.15 14.06
N GLN A 131 11.82 -8.91 14.09
CA GLN A 131 11.76 -10.23 13.44
C GLN A 131 11.64 -10.12 11.91
N VAL A 132 11.13 -9.00 11.41
CA VAL A 132 10.86 -8.81 9.99
C VAL A 132 11.70 -7.70 9.34
N PHE A 133 12.31 -6.83 10.16
CA PHE A 133 13.02 -5.66 9.67
C PHE A 133 14.34 -5.51 10.41
N LYS A 134 15.46 -5.61 9.67
CA LYS A 134 16.81 -5.53 10.22
C LYS A 134 17.42 -4.13 10.13
N GLY A 135 16.97 -3.33 9.18
CA GLY A 135 17.51 -2.02 8.88
C GLY A 135 17.32 -1.67 7.42
N GLY A 136 17.73 -0.48 7.04
CA GLY A 136 17.58 -0.02 5.67
C GLY A 136 18.32 1.29 5.44
N PHE A 137 17.92 2.01 4.38
CA PHE A 137 18.67 3.14 3.88
C PHE A 137 17.75 4.34 3.62
N VAL A 138 18.27 5.52 3.92
CA VAL A 138 17.70 6.78 3.47
C VAL A 138 18.74 7.40 2.54
N THR A 139 18.45 7.41 1.25
CA THR A 139 19.37 7.83 0.19
C THR A 139 18.73 8.98 -0.57
N TYR A 140 18.65 10.13 0.08
CA TYR A 140 17.90 11.28 -0.41
C TYR A 140 18.56 11.93 -1.62
N SER A 141 19.90 12.07 -1.61
CA SER A 141 20.65 12.66 -2.71
C SER A 141 21.10 11.61 -3.73
N ILE A 142 21.43 12.06 -4.94
CA ILE A 142 21.97 11.18 -5.98
C ILE A 142 23.33 10.58 -5.54
N GLU A 143 24.16 11.38 -4.86
CA GLU A 143 25.47 10.93 -4.36
C GLU A 143 25.33 9.83 -3.33
N GLU A 144 24.36 9.94 -2.42
CA GLU A 144 24.14 8.91 -1.40
C GLU A 144 23.49 7.66 -2.00
N LYS A 145 22.64 7.79 -3.04
CA LYS A 145 22.15 6.63 -3.79
C LYS A 145 23.32 5.82 -4.36
N ALA A 146 24.26 6.52 -4.98
CA ALA A 146 25.45 5.88 -5.57
C ALA A 146 26.32 5.23 -4.50
N LYS A 147 26.64 5.98 -3.47
CA LYS A 147 27.60 5.57 -2.44
C LYS A 147 27.06 4.45 -1.57
N MET A 148 25.86 4.60 -1.04
CA MET A 148 25.29 3.66 -0.06
C MET A 148 24.79 2.37 -0.71
N LEU A 149 24.35 2.42 -1.96
CA LEU A 149 23.73 1.29 -2.65
C LEU A 149 24.60 0.70 -3.78
N ASP A 150 25.83 1.20 -3.92
CA ASP A 150 26.78 0.75 -4.96
C ASP A 150 26.21 0.87 -6.37
N ILE A 151 25.54 1.98 -6.66
CA ILE A 151 25.01 2.27 -7.98
C ILE A 151 25.99 3.23 -8.68
N PRO A 152 26.46 2.93 -9.92
CA PRO A 152 27.34 3.87 -10.62
C PRO A 152 26.66 5.22 -10.79
N LEU A 153 27.31 6.29 -10.35
CA LEU A 153 26.77 7.65 -10.42
C LEU A 153 26.42 8.02 -11.86
N SER A 154 27.25 7.62 -12.82
CA SER A 154 27.01 7.87 -14.25
C SER A 154 25.69 7.26 -14.73
N LYS A 155 25.31 6.12 -14.21
CA LYS A 155 24.06 5.44 -14.55
C LYS A 155 22.85 6.16 -13.96
N LEU A 156 22.97 6.66 -12.73
CA LEU A 156 21.93 7.47 -12.11
C LEU A 156 21.72 8.78 -12.89
N GLU A 157 22.81 9.41 -13.33
CA GLU A 157 22.74 10.62 -14.15
C GLU A 157 22.12 10.34 -15.52
N GLU A 158 22.47 9.21 -16.14
CA GLU A 158 21.95 8.80 -17.45
C GLU A 158 20.44 8.55 -17.41
N HIS A 159 19.97 7.79 -16.45
CA HIS A 159 18.57 7.37 -16.34
C HIS A 159 17.68 8.34 -15.55
N GLY A 160 18.30 9.21 -14.77
CA GLY A 160 17.59 10.07 -13.81
C GLY A 160 17.29 9.34 -12.52
N VAL A 161 17.12 10.11 -11.44
CA VAL A 161 16.83 9.54 -10.13
C VAL A 161 15.34 9.20 -9.96
N VAL A 162 14.46 9.80 -10.78
CA VAL A 162 13.03 9.49 -10.81
C VAL A 162 12.77 8.62 -12.03
N SER A 163 12.99 7.31 -11.90
CA SER A 163 12.91 6.38 -13.02
C SER A 163 12.75 4.93 -12.54
N HIS A 164 12.28 4.07 -13.44
CA HIS A 164 12.24 2.62 -13.20
C HIS A 164 13.62 2.07 -12.88
N PHE A 165 14.62 2.46 -13.66
CA PHE A 165 15.99 2.01 -13.46
C PHE A 165 16.48 2.29 -12.04
N THR A 166 16.34 3.52 -11.58
CA THR A 166 16.83 3.94 -10.26
C THR A 166 16.05 3.22 -9.15
N ALA A 167 14.73 3.12 -9.25
CA ALA A 167 13.92 2.40 -8.26
C ALA A 167 14.36 0.93 -8.16
N GLU A 168 14.59 0.26 -9.29
CA GLU A 168 15.00 -1.14 -9.32
C GLU A 168 16.40 -1.34 -8.72
N LYS A 169 17.34 -0.47 -9.08
CA LYS A 169 18.70 -0.54 -8.54
C LYS A 169 18.76 -0.25 -7.04
N MET A 170 17.95 0.69 -6.57
CA MET A 170 17.84 0.98 -5.14
C MET A 170 17.27 -0.21 -4.37
N ALA A 171 16.21 -0.82 -4.87
CA ALA A 171 15.56 -1.98 -4.23
C ALA A 171 16.53 -3.18 -4.18
N GLU A 172 17.19 -3.46 -5.28
CA GLU A 172 18.17 -4.54 -5.42
C GLU A 172 19.36 -4.35 -4.48
N GLY A 173 19.92 -3.13 -4.47
CA GLY A 173 21.06 -2.80 -3.61
C GLY A 173 20.73 -2.90 -2.13
N ALA A 174 19.58 -2.38 -1.71
CA ALA A 174 19.15 -2.45 -0.33
C ALA A 174 18.94 -3.90 0.11
N ARG A 175 18.25 -4.71 -0.69
CA ARG A 175 18.02 -6.12 -0.40
C ARG A 175 19.34 -6.87 -0.21
N ALA A 176 20.27 -6.71 -1.14
CA ALA A 176 21.55 -7.41 -1.12
C ALA A 176 22.40 -7.05 0.11
N LYS A 177 22.47 -5.76 0.44
CA LYS A 177 23.29 -5.28 1.57
C LYS A 177 22.75 -5.75 2.92
N THR A 178 21.48 -5.95 3.07
CA THR A 178 20.86 -6.41 4.32
C THR A 178 20.56 -7.91 4.31
N ASP A 179 20.74 -8.57 3.18
CA ASP A 179 20.36 -9.97 2.96
C ASP A 179 18.91 -10.21 3.40
N SER A 180 18.04 -9.30 3.03
CA SER A 180 16.60 -9.39 3.29
C SER A 180 15.91 -10.17 2.17
N ASP A 181 14.75 -10.74 2.48
CA ASP A 181 13.95 -11.44 1.47
C ASP A 181 13.36 -10.47 0.46
N TYR A 182 12.95 -9.27 0.92
CA TYR A 182 12.40 -8.21 0.08
C TYR A 182 13.13 -6.89 0.29
N GLY A 183 13.41 -6.20 -0.81
CA GLY A 183 13.92 -4.84 -0.80
C GLY A 183 12.95 -3.93 -1.53
N ILE A 184 12.60 -2.80 -0.92
CA ILE A 184 11.66 -1.82 -1.47
C ILE A 184 12.40 -0.52 -1.71
N ALA A 185 12.08 0.15 -2.82
CA ALA A 185 12.63 1.48 -3.09
C ALA A 185 11.51 2.45 -3.43
N LEU A 186 11.66 3.69 -2.95
CA LEU A 186 10.73 4.78 -3.25
C LEU A 186 11.53 5.98 -3.71
N THR A 187 11.32 6.38 -4.95
CA THR A 187 11.95 7.56 -5.54
C THR A 187 10.91 8.32 -6.36
N GLY A 188 10.85 9.65 -6.21
CA GLY A 188 9.80 10.41 -6.87
C GLY A 188 9.82 11.88 -6.55
N VAL A 189 8.76 12.55 -7.00
CA VAL A 189 8.59 14.00 -6.91
C VAL A 189 7.56 14.34 -5.83
N ALA A 190 8.05 14.74 -4.67
CA ALA A 190 7.18 15.12 -3.54
C ALA A 190 6.52 16.50 -3.74
N GLY A 191 7.15 17.39 -4.47
CA GLY A 191 6.68 18.76 -4.71
C GLY A 191 7.19 19.76 -3.67
N PRO A 192 6.81 21.03 -3.79
CA PRO A 192 5.87 21.59 -4.77
C PRO A 192 6.44 21.71 -6.19
N ASP A 193 7.77 21.66 -6.35
CA ASP A 193 8.42 21.81 -7.66
C ASP A 193 8.47 20.47 -8.41
N THR A 194 8.45 20.55 -9.74
CA THR A 194 8.69 19.39 -10.61
C THR A 194 10.18 19.00 -10.54
N LEU A 195 10.48 17.79 -10.98
CA LEU A 195 11.85 17.28 -11.01
C LEU A 195 12.03 16.40 -12.26
N GLU A 196 13.13 16.60 -12.98
CA GLU A 196 13.50 15.82 -14.17
C GLU A 196 12.36 15.72 -15.20
N GLY A 197 11.54 16.75 -15.32
CA GLY A 197 10.41 16.76 -16.24
C GLY A 197 9.17 16.02 -15.73
N HIS A 198 9.23 15.44 -14.53
CA HIS A 198 8.09 14.76 -13.93
C HIS A 198 7.25 15.71 -13.07
N GLN A 199 5.94 15.52 -13.13
CA GLN A 199 4.99 16.28 -12.33
C GLN A 199 5.02 15.82 -10.86
N VAL A 200 4.59 16.70 -9.96
CA VAL A 200 4.40 16.40 -8.54
C VAL A 200 3.50 15.16 -8.40
N GLY A 201 3.89 14.26 -7.53
CA GLY A 201 3.14 13.03 -7.30
C GLY A 201 3.53 11.87 -8.20
N THR A 202 4.51 12.06 -9.08
CA THR A 202 5.09 10.96 -9.87
C THR A 202 6.08 10.21 -9.00
N VAL A 203 5.84 8.92 -8.75
CA VAL A 203 6.67 8.09 -7.87
C VAL A 203 6.93 6.75 -8.56
N PHE A 204 8.17 6.30 -8.48
CA PHE A 204 8.58 4.96 -8.91
C PHE A 204 8.87 4.13 -7.68
N ILE A 205 8.29 2.95 -7.60
CA ILE A 205 8.45 2.03 -6.49
C ILE A 205 9.05 0.75 -7.02
N GLY A 206 10.23 0.38 -6.48
CA GLY A 206 10.91 -0.86 -6.82
C GLY A 206 10.65 -1.92 -5.76
N ILE A 207 10.59 -3.16 -6.20
CA ILE A 207 10.55 -4.32 -5.32
C ILE A 207 11.51 -5.38 -5.86
N ALA A 208 12.40 -5.85 -4.99
CA ALA A 208 13.35 -6.91 -5.31
C ALA A 208 13.15 -8.06 -4.33
N ASP A 209 13.15 -9.27 -4.86
CA ASP A 209 13.27 -10.49 -4.06
C ASP A 209 14.55 -11.22 -4.49
N ARG A 210 14.74 -12.46 -4.04
CA ARG A 210 15.96 -13.21 -4.34
C ARG A 210 16.05 -13.65 -5.81
N ASN A 211 14.94 -13.60 -6.54
CA ASN A 211 14.85 -14.12 -7.90
C ASN A 211 14.68 -13.02 -8.95
N GLN A 212 14.06 -11.90 -8.59
CA GLN A 212 13.72 -10.87 -9.57
C GLN A 212 13.63 -9.48 -8.96
N VAL A 213 13.69 -8.48 -9.81
CA VAL A 213 13.43 -7.08 -9.46
C VAL A 213 12.46 -6.51 -10.48
N ARG A 214 11.53 -5.69 -10.00
CA ARG A 214 10.58 -4.97 -10.86
C ARG A 214 10.23 -3.63 -10.24
N SER A 215 9.59 -2.78 -11.00
CA SER A 215 9.14 -1.48 -10.51
C SER A 215 7.83 -1.07 -11.14
N ILE A 216 7.12 -0.21 -10.43
CA ILE A 216 5.89 0.40 -10.92
C ILE A 216 6.02 1.92 -10.88
N LYS A 217 5.34 2.58 -11.80
CA LYS A 217 5.17 4.02 -11.79
C LYS A 217 3.77 4.32 -11.28
N VAL A 218 3.67 5.17 -10.24
CA VAL A 218 2.38 5.64 -9.73
C VAL A 218 2.30 7.14 -9.90
N VAL A 219 1.10 7.64 -10.22
CA VAL A 219 0.84 9.05 -10.34
C VAL A 219 -0.18 9.42 -9.28
N ILE A 220 0.32 9.92 -8.15
CA ILE A 220 -0.50 10.30 -7.00
C ILE A 220 -1.29 11.57 -7.31
N GLY A 221 -0.71 12.41 -8.18
CA GLY A 221 -1.32 13.68 -8.54
C GLY A 221 -0.83 14.82 -7.66
N GLU A 222 -1.42 15.97 -7.89
CA GLU A 222 -1.01 17.21 -7.22
C GLU A 222 -1.64 17.29 -5.83
N ARG A 223 -0.84 16.95 -4.82
CA ARG A 223 -1.22 16.98 -3.41
C ARG A 223 -0.13 17.67 -2.61
N SER A 224 -0.35 17.92 -1.33
CA SER A 224 0.66 18.45 -0.43
C SER A 224 1.88 17.52 -0.40
N ARG A 225 3.05 18.10 -0.15
CA ARG A 225 4.30 17.35 -0.05
C ARG A 225 4.21 16.19 0.95
N SER A 226 3.61 16.43 2.12
CA SER A 226 3.46 15.39 3.14
C SER A 226 2.51 14.28 2.70
N ASP A 227 1.43 14.61 1.98
CA ASP A 227 0.49 13.61 1.49
C ASP A 227 1.09 12.76 0.37
N VAL A 228 1.85 13.37 -0.55
CA VAL A 228 2.57 12.60 -1.60
C VAL A 228 3.50 11.58 -0.93
N ARG A 229 4.27 12.00 0.07
CA ARG A 229 5.19 11.11 0.78
C ARG A 229 4.44 9.98 1.49
N TYR A 230 3.39 10.30 2.21
CA TYR A 230 2.58 9.31 2.93
C TYR A 230 1.92 8.31 1.97
N ILE A 231 1.25 8.81 0.93
CA ILE A 231 0.55 7.96 -0.05
C ILE A 231 1.53 7.06 -0.79
N SER A 232 2.74 7.55 -1.06
CA SER A 232 3.82 6.72 -1.65
C SER A 232 4.07 5.47 -0.81
N THR A 233 4.08 5.59 0.52
CA THR A 233 4.27 4.42 1.39
C THR A 233 3.11 3.44 1.27
N LEU A 234 1.89 3.91 1.09
CA LEU A 234 0.72 3.05 0.93
C LEU A 234 0.84 2.19 -0.34
N TYR A 235 1.25 2.79 -1.46
CA TYR A 235 1.50 2.06 -2.69
C TYR A 235 2.60 1.01 -2.52
N ALA A 236 3.66 1.37 -1.79
CA ALA A 236 4.75 0.44 -1.51
C ALA A 236 4.29 -0.75 -0.65
N PHE A 237 3.54 -0.49 0.41
CA PHE A 237 2.97 -1.57 1.23
C PHE A 237 2.02 -2.46 0.44
N ASN A 238 1.18 -1.87 -0.41
CA ASN A 238 0.27 -2.64 -1.23
C ASN A 238 1.02 -3.55 -2.21
N LEU A 239 2.11 -3.06 -2.78
CA LEU A 239 2.96 -3.85 -3.69
C LEU A 239 3.59 -5.04 -2.97
N VAL A 240 4.11 -4.84 -1.76
CA VAL A 240 4.67 -5.91 -0.93
C VAL A 240 3.59 -6.92 -0.55
N ARG A 241 2.42 -6.43 -0.16
CA ARG A 241 1.29 -7.29 0.20
C ARG A 241 0.92 -8.21 -0.96
N GLN A 242 0.81 -7.67 -2.16
CA GLN A 242 0.50 -8.45 -3.36
C GLN A 242 1.58 -9.51 -3.64
N ALA A 243 2.85 -9.15 -3.49
CA ALA A 243 3.96 -10.08 -3.69
C ALA A 243 3.93 -11.24 -2.67
N LEU A 244 3.66 -10.94 -1.40
CA LEU A 244 3.56 -11.96 -0.35
C LEU A 244 2.38 -12.91 -0.60
N LEU A 245 1.24 -12.38 -1.03
CA LEU A 245 0.06 -13.20 -1.34
C LEU A 245 0.27 -14.10 -2.57
N GLN A 246 1.04 -13.64 -3.56
CA GLN A 246 1.40 -14.45 -4.72
C GLN A 246 2.32 -15.60 -4.34
N GLU A 247 3.27 -15.38 -3.43
CA GLU A 247 4.13 -16.45 -2.91
C GLU A 247 3.32 -17.54 -2.23
N ASP A 248 2.31 -17.15 -1.42
CA ASP A 248 1.43 -18.09 -0.74
C ASP A 248 0.69 -18.99 -1.73
N ASN A 249 0.24 -18.44 -2.86
CA ASN A 249 -0.51 -19.15 -3.88
C ASN A 249 0.36 -20.07 -4.75
N SER A 250 1.70 -19.94 -4.70
CA SER A 250 2.62 -20.72 -5.49
C SER A 250 3.14 -21.97 -4.79
N ILE A 251 2.70 -22.22 -3.55
CA ILE A 251 3.10 -23.37 -2.74
C ILE A 251 2.14 -24.55 -2.94
#